data_14db275aca4be0557cbcaeeade30bbb9
#
_entry.id   14db275aca4be0557cbcaeeade30bbb9
#
_cell.length_a   1.000
_cell.length_b   1.000
_cell.length_c   1.000
_cell.angle_alpha   90.00
_cell.angle_beta   90.00
_cell.angle_gamma   90.00
#
_symmetry.space_group_name_H-M   'P 1'
#
loop_
_entity.id
_entity.type
_entity.pdbx_description
1 polymer ?
#
loop_
_entity_poly.entity_id
_entity_poly.type
_entity_poly.pdbx_seq_one_letter_code
_entity_poly.pdbx_strand_id
1 'polypeptide(L)'
;TPWFPLGVQGPMARTVEDVALLLQVMAGPDPRVPISIEQPGEMFAGSLQRDFQQARVAFSLDLEGQIPVHADVRETLSPAAAVLEGLGCELEQDAPDFRDADNIFKVFRAWRFAMKYGPLMEKHREQMKETVCWNVEQGLTLTGMQLAEAARQRSLLLGRVHRFFQKYDFLVMPVSQVPPFDVEQPY
;
A
#
# COMPACT_ATOMS: atom_id res chain seq x y z
N THR A 1 -7.19 -3.19 -16.64
CA THR A 1 -8.17 -4.25 -16.45
C THR A 1 -8.88 -4.09 -15.09
N PRO A 2 -10.20 -4.29 -15.03
CA PRO A 2 -10.97 -4.20 -13.79
C PRO A 2 -10.68 -5.33 -12.78
N TRP A 3 -9.94 -6.35 -13.20
CA TRP A 3 -9.51 -7.48 -12.37
C TRP A 3 -8.17 -7.28 -11.66
N PHE A 4 -7.55 -6.09 -11.77
CA PHE A 4 -6.23 -5.85 -11.20
C PHE A 4 -6.33 -5.11 -9.86
N PRO A 5 -6.19 -5.79 -8.71
CA PRO A 5 -6.47 -5.22 -7.40
C PRO A 5 -5.28 -4.51 -6.73
N LEU A 6 -4.09 -4.47 -7.35
CA LEU A 6 -2.89 -3.85 -6.75
C LEU A 6 -2.78 -2.34 -6.96
N GLY A 7 -3.67 -1.75 -7.73
CA GLY A 7 -3.67 -0.31 -7.95
C GLY A 7 -4.90 0.32 -7.33
N VAL A 8 -4.78 0.81 -6.12
CA VAL A 8 -5.85 1.54 -5.42
C VAL A 8 -5.55 3.03 -5.46
N GLN A 9 -6.56 3.83 -5.80
CA GLN A 9 -6.46 5.29 -5.81
C GLN A 9 -7.17 5.83 -4.58
N GLY A 10 -6.54 6.76 -3.88
CA GLY A 10 -7.12 7.43 -2.72
C GLY A 10 -7.03 8.96 -2.87
N PRO A 11 -7.91 9.71 -2.22
CA PRO A 11 -7.85 11.16 -2.22
C PRO A 11 -6.68 11.67 -1.37
N MET A 12 -6.19 12.85 -1.72
CA MET A 12 -5.23 13.62 -0.92
C MET A 12 -5.82 14.99 -0.64
N ALA A 13 -5.79 15.43 0.62
CA ALA A 13 -6.26 16.74 1.03
C ALA A 13 -5.45 17.26 2.23
N ARG A 14 -5.72 18.48 2.66
CA ARG A 14 -5.04 19.10 3.80
C ARG A 14 -5.65 18.73 5.14
N THR A 15 -6.92 18.33 5.16
CA THR A 15 -7.64 17.92 6.37
C THR A 15 -8.25 16.53 6.19
N VAL A 16 -8.54 15.86 7.30
CA VAL A 16 -9.19 14.54 7.27
C VAL A 16 -10.64 14.67 6.81
N GLU A 17 -11.30 15.78 7.15
CA GLU A 17 -12.65 16.12 6.71
C GLU A 17 -12.75 16.20 5.18
N ASP A 18 -11.77 16.86 4.54
CA ASP A 18 -11.71 16.95 3.07
C ASP A 18 -11.43 15.59 2.44
N VAL A 19 -10.59 14.76 3.08
CA VAL A 19 -10.37 13.36 2.63
C VAL A 19 -11.68 12.57 2.72
N ALA A 20 -12.41 12.69 3.81
CA ALA A 20 -13.70 12.00 3.99
C ALA A 20 -14.73 12.46 2.94
N LEU A 21 -14.82 13.77 2.67
CA LEU A 21 -15.67 14.34 1.63
C LEU A 21 -15.33 13.79 0.24
N LEU A 22 -14.05 13.71 -0.11
CA LEU A 22 -13.62 13.15 -1.38
C LEU A 22 -13.90 11.64 -1.45
N LEU A 23 -13.69 10.89 -0.37
CA LEU A 23 -14.02 9.47 -0.29
C LEU A 23 -15.52 9.24 -0.45
N GLN A 24 -16.36 10.10 0.11
CA GLN A 24 -17.82 10.02 -0.04
C GLN A 24 -18.24 10.05 -1.51
N VAL A 25 -17.53 10.81 -2.36
CA VAL A 25 -17.82 10.92 -3.80
C VAL A 25 -17.15 9.80 -4.61
N MET A 26 -15.96 9.35 -4.19
CA MET A 26 -15.16 8.39 -4.96
C MET A 26 -15.48 6.94 -4.65
N ALA A 27 -15.90 6.64 -3.42
CA ALA A 27 -16.18 5.27 -2.99
C ALA A 27 -17.59 4.84 -3.41
N GLY A 28 -17.74 3.55 -3.63
CA GLY A 28 -19.02 2.94 -3.95
C GLY A 28 -18.89 1.82 -4.97
N PRO A 29 -19.96 1.04 -5.17
CA PRO A 29 -19.95 -0.06 -6.14
C PRO A 29 -19.92 0.47 -7.57
N ASP A 30 -19.09 -0.15 -8.40
CA ASP A 30 -19.07 0.09 -9.85
C ASP A 30 -19.35 -1.24 -10.58
N PRO A 31 -20.50 -1.37 -11.30
CA PRO A 31 -20.85 -2.62 -11.98
C PRO A 31 -19.87 -3.00 -13.10
N ARG A 32 -19.00 -2.08 -13.54
CA ARG A 32 -17.94 -2.35 -14.51
C ARG A 32 -16.71 -2.99 -13.89
N VAL A 33 -16.63 -3.02 -12.55
CA VAL A 33 -15.47 -3.53 -11.78
C VAL A 33 -15.94 -4.67 -10.88
N PRO A 34 -15.74 -5.94 -11.30
CA PRO A 34 -16.26 -7.11 -10.58
C PRO A 34 -15.72 -7.29 -9.15
N ILE A 35 -14.64 -6.61 -8.83
CA ILE A 35 -13.99 -6.63 -7.50
C ILE A 35 -14.21 -5.33 -6.72
N SER A 36 -15.13 -4.46 -7.16
CA SER A 36 -15.48 -3.26 -6.38
C SER A 36 -16.16 -3.66 -5.07
N ILE A 37 -15.91 -2.85 -4.03
CA ILE A 37 -16.52 -3.06 -2.72
C ILE A 37 -17.94 -2.48 -2.77
N GLU A 38 -18.93 -3.22 -2.28
CA GLU A 38 -20.34 -2.82 -2.30
C GLU A 38 -20.72 -1.80 -1.20
N GLN A 39 -19.75 -1.31 -0.44
CA GLN A 39 -20.00 -0.28 0.57
C GLN A 39 -20.19 1.09 -0.09
N PRO A 40 -21.30 1.78 0.21
CA PRO A 40 -21.57 3.08 -0.39
C PRO A 40 -20.67 4.18 0.18
N GLY A 41 -20.43 5.24 -0.61
CA GLY A 41 -19.59 6.36 -0.20
C GLY A 41 -20.16 7.14 0.99
N GLU A 42 -21.49 7.09 1.21
CA GLU A 42 -22.17 7.74 2.33
C GLU A 42 -21.63 7.30 3.71
N MET A 43 -20.98 6.14 3.82
CA MET A 43 -20.32 5.71 5.05
C MET A 43 -19.26 6.72 5.54
N PHE A 44 -18.69 7.54 4.66
CA PHE A 44 -17.71 8.56 4.96
C PHE A 44 -18.33 9.92 5.33
N ALA A 45 -19.66 10.08 5.27
CA ALA A 45 -20.37 11.32 5.60
C ALA A 45 -20.60 11.51 7.12
N GLY A 46 -20.30 10.49 7.93
CA GLY A 46 -20.51 10.52 9.38
C GLY A 46 -19.49 11.38 10.12
N SER A 47 -19.75 11.57 11.44
CA SER A 47 -18.79 12.23 12.32
C SER A 47 -17.45 11.50 12.34
N LEU A 48 -16.34 12.25 12.24
CA LEU A 48 -14.97 11.73 12.40
C LEU A 48 -14.55 11.67 13.88
N GLN A 49 -15.39 12.18 14.79
CA GLN A 49 -15.13 12.12 16.21
C GLN A 49 -15.35 10.69 16.71
N ARG A 50 -14.30 10.09 17.28
CA ARG A 50 -14.31 8.74 17.82
C ARG A 50 -13.47 8.68 19.09
N ASP A 51 -13.90 7.89 20.03
CA ASP A 51 -13.08 7.46 21.16
C ASP A 51 -12.15 6.33 20.71
N PHE A 52 -10.86 6.49 20.98
CA PHE A 52 -9.84 5.50 20.68
C PHE A 52 -9.30 4.78 21.92
N GLN A 53 -9.93 4.99 23.08
CA GLN A 53 -9.56 4.26 24.28
C GLN A 53 -9.65 2.76 24.04
N GLN A 54 -8.61 2.03 24.48
CA GLN A 54 -8.47 0.57 24.32
C GLN A 54 -8.37 0.09 22.85
N ALA A 55 -8.23 0.99 21.86
CA ALA A 55 -7.90 0.58 20.52
C ALA A 55 -6.51 -0.09 20.50
N ARG A 56 -6.44 -1.32 19.99
CA ARG A 56 -5.20 -2.11 19.97
C ARG A 56 -4.39 -1.73 18.73
N VAL A 57 -3.25 -1.13 18.96
CA VAL A 57 -2.38 -0.61 17.89
C VAL A 57 -1.05 -1.35 17.89
N ALA A 58 -0.74 -2.01 16.79
CA ALA A 58 0.62 -2.44 16.51
C ALA A 58 1.42 -1.24 15.99
N PHE A 59 2.57 -0.98 16.59
CA PHE A 59 3.45 0.13 16.20
C PHE A 59 4.82 -0.43 15.85
N SER A 60 5.28 -0.25 14.62
CA SER A 60 6.60 -0.68 14.20
C SER A 60 7.22 0.30 13.21
N LEU A 61 8.44 0.74 13.49
CA LEU A 61 9.17 1.67 12.63
C LEU A 61 9.92 0.97 11.49
N ASP A 62 10.07 -0.35 11.53
CA ASP A 62 10.84 -1.12 10.54
C ASP A 62 10.27 -2.52 10.26
N LEU A 63 9.00 -2.71 10.64
CA LEU A 63 8.30 -4.00 10.53
C LEU A 63 9.06 -5.14 11.22
N GLU A 64 9.54 -4.88 12.45
CA GLU A 64 10.34 -5.85 13.23
C GLU A 64 11.63 -6.26 12.50
N GLY A 65 12.31 -5.28 11.93
CA GLY A 65 13.56 -5.47 11.20
C GLY A 65 13.42 -6.07 9.80
N GLN A 66 12.19 -6.21 9.28
CA GLN A 66 11.97 -6.75 7.93
C GLN A 66 12.37 -5.76 6.83
N ILE A 67 12.39 -4.46 7.13
CA ILE A 67 12.77 -3.39 6.19
C ILE A 67 13.81 -2.43 6.80
N PRO A 68 14.80 -1.99 6.03
CA PRO A 68 15.67 -0.90 6.47
C PRO A 68 14.90 0.43 6.42
N VAL A 69 15.04 1.26 7.45
CA VAL A 69 14.44 2.60 7.53
C VAL A 69 15.50 3.60 7.94
N HIS A 70 15.56 4.74 7.25
CA HIS A 70 16.53 5.82 7.52
C HIS A 70 16.33 6.39 8.93
N ALA A 71 17.43 6.83 9.55
CA ALA A 71 17.40 7.34 10.93
C ALA A 71 16.43 8.53 11.09
N ASP A 72 16.47 9.50 10.19
CA ASP A 72 15.61 10.69 10.23
C ASP A 72 14.11 10.33 10.20
N VAL A 73 13.73 9.28 9.46
CA VAL A 73 12.34 8.78 9.43
C VAL A 73 11.97 8.20 10.78
N ARG A 74 12.86 7.40 11.39
CA ARG A 74 12.64 6.82 12.72
C ARG A 74 12.52 7.92 13.78
N GLU A 75 13.43 8.89 13.79
CA GLU A 75 13.42 10.02 14.73
C GLU A 75 12.15 10.85 14.61
N THR A 76 11.69 11.12 13.37
CA THR A 76 10.47 11.87 13.12
C THR A 76 9.21 11.14 13.61
N LEU A 77 9.16 9.83 13.48
CA LEU A 77 7.96 9.04 13.77
C LEU A 77 7.94 8.45 15.19
N SER A 78 9.08 8.30 15.84
CA SER A 78 9.12 7.71 17.18
C SER A 78 8.23 8.43 18.22
N PRO A 79 8.05 9.78 18.21
CA PRO A 79 7.15 10.46 19.13
C PRO A 79 5.67 10.12 18.92
N ALA A 80 5.28 9.56 17.77
CA ALA A 80 3.89 9.20 17.52
C ALA A 80 3.37 8.12 18.49
N ALA A 81 4.23 7.28 19.03
CA ALA A 81 3.87 6.30 20.04
C ALA A 81 3.23 6.98 21.28
N ALA A 82 3.92 7.99 21.83
CA ALA A 82 3.40 8.73 22.99
C ALA A 82 2.07 9.47 22.70
N VAL A 83 1.88 9.93 21.46
CA VAL A 83 0.60 10.55 21.06
C VAL A 83 -0.52 9.52 21.07
N LEU A 84 -0.30 8.32 20.53
CA LEU A 84 -1.30 7.25 20.50
C LEU A 84 -1.63 6.75 21.92
N GLU A 85 -0.63 6.59 22.78
CA GLU A 85 -0.85 6.28 24.21
C GLU A 85 -1.65 7.37 24.91
N GLY A 86 -1.36 8.65 24.60
CA GLY A 86 -2.11 9.79 25.13
C GLY A 86 -3.59 9.83 24.68
N LEU A 87 -3.93 9.20 23.57
CA LEU A 87 -5.31 8.98 23.11
C LEU A 87 -5.98 7.77 23.79
N GLY A 88 -5.26 7.03 24.63
CA GLY A 88 -5.78 5.85 25.33
C GLY A 88 -5.68 4.55 24.52
N CYS A 89 -4.91 4.53 23.44
CA CYS A 89 -4.65 3.31 22.69
C CYS A 89 -3.76 2.34 23.48
N GLU A 90 -4.00 1.05 23.30
CA GLU A 90 -3.10 -0.02 23.75
C GLU A 90 -2.05 -0.29 22.67
N LEU A 91 -0.80 0.14 22.92
CA LEU A 91 0.30 -0.04 21.96
C LEU A 91 1.08 -1.30 22.25
N GLU A 92 1.36 -2.06 21.19
CA GLU A 92 2.35 -3.14 21.19
C GLU A 92 3.33 -2.95 20.03
N GLN A 93 4.60 -3.24 20.27
CA GLN A 93 5.59 -3.33 19.20
C GLN A 93 5.42 -4.68 18.51
N ASP A 94 4.83 -4.66 17.32
CA ASP A 94 4.53 -5.85 16.52
C ASP A 94 4.31 -5.48 15.05
N ALA A 95 4.51 -6.43 14.14
CA ALA A 95 4.26 -6.27 12.71
C ALA A 95 3.82 -7.59 12.08
N PRO A 96 2.97 -7.57 11.03
CA PRO A 96 2.67 -8.77 10.30
C PRO A 96 3.91 -9.29 9.55
N ASP A 97 3.98 -10.59 9.35
CA ASP A 97 5.02 -11.20 8.54
C ASP A 97 4.80 -10.90 7.05
N PHE A 98 5.58 -9.94 6.54
CA PHE A 98 5.57 -9.49 5.15
C PHE A 98 6.56 -10.23 4.25
N ARG A 99 7.12 -11.36 4.68
CA ARG A 99 7.94 -12.17 3.77
C ARG A 99 7.21 -12.38 2.45
N ASP A 100 7.92 -12.44 1.37
CA ASP A 100 7.44 -12.54 -0.01
C ASP A 100 6.77 -11.27 -0.59
N ALA A 101 6.43 -10.25 0.20
CA ALA A 101 5.73 -9.05 -0.28
C ALA A 101 6.49 -8.33 -1.39
N ASP A 102 7.81 -8.19 -1.26
CA ASP A 102 8.66 -7.57 -2.27
C ASP A 102 8.64 -8.34 -3.61
N ASN A 103 8.80 -9.67 -3.55
CA ASN A 103 8.74 -10.52 -4.74
C ASN A 103 7.36 -10.47 -5.40
N ILE A 104 6.29 -10.56 -4.59
CA ILE A 104 4.90 -10.45 -5.08
C ILE A 104 4.72 -9.12 -5.82
N PHE A 105 5.15 -8.03 -5.20
CA PHE A 105 5.02 -6.69 -5.78
C PHE A 105 5.79 -6.56 -7.10
N LYS A 106 7.06 -6.96 -7.13
CA LYS A 106 7.92 -6.88 -8.32
C LYS A 106 7.35 -7.67 -9.49
N VAL A 107 6.92 -8.90 -9.27
CA VAL A 107 6.36 -9.76 -10.33
C VAL A 107 5.07 -9.17 -10.89
N PHE A 108 4.12 -8.80 -10.05
CA PHE A 108 2.85 -8.22 -10.52
C PHE A 108 3.03 -6.83 -11.13
N ARG A 109 3.96 -6.01 -10.63
CA ARG A 109 4.31 -4.71 -11.21
C ARG A 109 4.88 -4.89 -12.62
N ALA A 110 5.86 -5.75 -12.79
CA ALA A 110 6.48 -6.03 -14.08
C ALA A 110 5.46 -6.56 -15.09
N TRP A 111 4.64 -7.53 -14.71
CA TRP A 111 3.55 -8.02 -15.54
C TRP A 111 2.59 -6.90 -15.98
N ARG A 112 2.17 -6.04 -15.04
CA ARG A 112 1.29 -4.92 -15.37
C ARG A 112 1.93 -3.92 -16.31
N PHE A 113 3.24 -3.64 -16.13
CA PHE A 113 3.98 -2.74 -17.01
C PHE A 113 4.07 -3.31 -18.43
N ALA A 114 4.41 -4.58 -18.59
CA ALA A 114 4.42 -5.25 -19.89
C ALA A 114 3.04 -5.19 -20.58
N MET A 115 1.98 -5.52 -19.85
CA MET A 115 0.61 -5.49 -20.37
C MET A 115 0.18 -4.09 -20.81
N LYS A 116 0.50 -3.06 -20.02
CA LYS A 116 0.01 -1.68 -20.26
C LYS A 116 0.89 -0.90 -21.21
N TYR A 117 2.20 -1.02 -21.07
CA TYR A 117 3.17 -0.17 -21.77
C TYR A 117 3.98 -0.92 -22.84
N GLY A 118 3.91 -2.24 -22.91
CA GLY A 118 4.59 -3.02 -23.96
C GLY A 118 4.28 -2.53 -25.37
N PRO A 119 2.99 -2.38 -25.76
CA PRO A 119 2.63 -1.86 -27.10
C PRO A 119 3.10 -0.42 -27.35
N LEU A 120 3.25 0.40 -26.31
CA LEU A 120 3.80 1.75 -26.43
C LEU A 120 5.30 1.73 -26.57
N MET A 121 5.99 0.84 -25.86
CA MET A 121 7.43 0.68 -25.94
C MET A 121 7.90 0.23 -27.34
N GLU A 122 7.15 -0.62 -28.01
CA GLU A 122 7.44 -1.02 -29.39
C GLU A 122 7.49 0.17 -30.36
N LYS A 123 6.73 1.23 -30.10
CA LYS A 123 6.57 2.39 -31.00
C LYS A 123 7.29 3.64 -30.53
N HIS A 124 7.51 3.79 -29.23
CA HIS A 124 7.89 5.06 -28.62
C HIS A 124 8.96 4.91 -27.53
N ARG A 125 9.79 3.86 -27.57
CA ARG A 125 10.82 3.58 -26.56
C ARG A 125 11.67 4.82 -26.22
N GLU A 126 12.06 5.58 -27.23
CA GLU A 126 12.94 6.74 -27.08
C GLU A 126 12.29 7.89 -26.29
N GLN A 127 10.96 7.90 -26.17
CA GLN A 127 10.19 8.91 -25.43
C GLN A 127 9.81 8.45 -24.02
N MET A 128 10.18 7.22 -23.64
CA MET A 128 9.83 6.63 -22.35
C MET A 128 11.00 6.71 -21.38
N LYS A 129 10.69 6.91 -20.09
CA LYS A 129 11.70 6.81 -19.03
C LYS A 129 12.30 5.41 -19.01
N GLU A 130 13.63 5.33 -18.84
CA GLU A 130 14.34 4.05 -18.80
C GLU A 130 13.81 3.09 -17.73
N THR A 131 13.42 3.61 -16.55
CA THR A 131 12.79 2.82 -15.48
C THR A 131 11.46 2.18 -15.90
N VAL A 132 10.71 2.83 -16.80
CA VAL A 132 9.47 2.25 -17.36
C VAL A 132 9.82 1.13 -18.33
N CYS A 133 10.77 1.37 -19.25
CA CYS A 133 11.26 0.37 -20.19
C CYS A 133 11.79 -0.85 -19.47
N TRP A 134 12.62 -0.67 -18.46
CA TRP A 134 13.13 -1.76 -17.63
C TRP A 134 12.01 -2.61 -17.02
N ASN A 135 10.99 -1.98 -16.43
CA ASN A 135 9.86 -2.73 -15.85
C ASN A 135 9.07 -3.51 -16.93
N VAL A 136 8.92 -2.95 -18.14
CA VAL A 136 8.28 -3.64 -19.27
C VAL A 136 9.11 -4.86 -19.67
N GLU A 137 10.41 -4.71 -19.84
CA GLU A 137 11.33 -5.79 -20.19
C GLU A 137 11.31 -6.93 -19.16
N GLN A 138 11.34 -6.59 -17.85
CA GLN A 138 11.16 -7.59 -16.79
C GLN A 138 9.83 -8.35 -16.97
N GLY A 139 8.76 -7.63 -17.25
CA GLY A 139 7.44 -8.23 -17.43
C GLY A 139 7.31 -9.14 -18.64
N LEU A 140 8.01 -8.84 -19.74
CA LEU A 140 8.04 -9.66 -20.97
C LEU A 140 8.79 -10.98 -20.78
N THR A 141 9.70 -11.08 -19.81
CA THR A 141 10.45 -12.30 -19.50
C THR A 141 9.73 -13.22 -18.50
N LEU A 142 8.64 -12.76 -17.88
CA LEU A 142 7.91 -13.54 -16.89
C LEU A 142 7.25 -14.77 -17.51
N THR A 143 7.41 -15.90 -16.84
CA THR A 143 6.71 -17.15 -17.17
C THR A 143 5.38 -17.22 -16.44
N GLY A 144 4.45 -18.02 -16.98
CA GLY A 144 3.18 -18.31 -16.30
C GLY A 144 3.37 -18.93 -14.90
N MET A 145 4.43 -19.74 -14.72
CA MET A 145 4.74 -20.33 -13.42
C MET A 145 5.20 -19.30 -12.39
N GLN A 146 5.96 -18.29 -12.78
CA GLN A 146 6.35 -17.20 -11.88
C GLN A 146 5.13 -16.39 -11.44
N LEU A 147 4.21 -16.10 -12.35
CA LEU A 147 2.94 -15.43 -12.01
C LEU A 147 2.08 -16.28 -11.08
N ALA A 148 1.96 -17.58 -11.34
CA ALA A 148 1.20 -18.50 -10.50
C ALA A 148 1.78 -18.57 -9.07
N GLU A 149 3.11 -18.65 -8.95
CA GLU A 149 3.78 -18.66 -7.65
C GLU A 149 3.60 -17.34 -6.90
N ALA A 150 3.73 -16.20 -7.56
CA ALA A 150 3.46 -14.90 -6.95
C ALA A 150 2.00 -14.76 -6.50
N ALA A 151 1.05 -15.30 -7.24
CA ALA A 151 -0.37 -15.31 -6.86
C ALA A 151 -0.61 -16.21 -5.63
N ARG A 152 0.04 -17.37 -5.55
CA ARG A 152 0.01 -18.26 -4.39
C ARG A 152 0.60 -17.57 -3.15
N GLN A 153 1.79 -16.98 -3.27
CA GLN A 153 2.45 -16.24 -2.19
C GLN A 153 1.57 -15.07 -1.70
N ARG A 154 0.92 -14.35 -2.60
CA ARG A 154 0.00 -13.27 -2.27
C ARG A 154 -1.18 -13.76 -1.43
N SER A 155 -1.75 -14.91 -1.75
CA SER A 155 -2.84 -15.51 -0.97
C SER A 155 -2.38 -15.90 0.44
N LEU A 156 -1.16 -16.43 0.58
CA LEU A 156 -0.56 -16.75 1.88
C LEU A 156 -0.27 -15.48 2.70
N LEU A 157 0.24 -14.43 2.04
CA LEU A 157 0.46 -13.13 2.68
C LEU A 157 -0.85 -12.54 3.21
N LEU A 158 -1.92 -12.55 2.41
CA LEU A 158 -3.24 -12.11 2.86
C LEU A 158 -3.69 -12.85 4.13
N GLY A 159 -3.50 -14.17 4.17
CA GLY A 159 -3.82 -14.97 5.35
C GLY A 159 -2.99 -14.60 6.58
N ARG A 160 -1.70 -14.24 6.42
CA ARG A 160 -0.85 -13.74 7.53
C ARG A 160 -1.35 -12.41 8.06
N VAL A 161 -1.59 -11.45 7.16
CA VAL A 161 -2.10 -10.10 7.50
C VAL A 161 -3.50 -10.18 8.12
N HIS A 162 -4.37 -11.05 7.60
CA HIS A 162 -5.70 -11.24 8.18
C HIS A 162 -5.62 -11.75 9.63
N ARG A 163 -4.76 -12.75 9.93
CA ARG A 163 -4.56 -13.23 11.30
C ARG A 163 -3.98 -12.16 12.23
N PHE A 164 -3.08 -11.34 11.73
CA PHE A 164 -2.54 -10.21 12.49
C PHE A 164 -3.65 -9.24 12.92
N PHE A 165 -4.54 -8.86 12.02
CA PHE A 165 -5.66 -7.97 12.30
C PHE A 165 -6.83 -8.63 13.07
N GLN A 166 -6.72 -9.90 13.49
CA GLN A 166 -7.58 -10.43 14.55
C GLN A 166 -7.14 -9.96 15.95
N LYS A 167 -5.86 -9.58 16.09
CA LYS A 167 -5.28 -9.10 17.35
C LYS A 167 -5.32 -7.58 17.44
N TYR A 168 -5.11 -6.86 16.34
CA TYR A 168 -4.97 -5.41 16.30
C TYR A 168 -6.06 -4.75 15.47
N ASP A 169 -6.45 -3.55 15.90
CA ASP A 169 -7.38 -2.68 15.17
C ASP A 169 -6.64 -1.83 14.12
N PHE A 170 -5.37 -1.48 14.41
CA PHE A 170 -4.52 -0.68 13.54
C PHE A 170 -3.07 -1.17 13.52
N LEU A 171 -2.40 -0.91 12.40
CA LEU A 171 -0.94 -0.97 12.26
C LEU A 171 -0.42 0.43 11.91
N VAL A 172 0.50 0.94 12.71
CA VAL A 172 1.17 2.22 12.45
C VAL A 172 2.63 1.96 12.10
N MET A 173 3.02 2.42 10.93
CA MET A 173 4.35 2.22 10.36
C MET A 173 4.73 3.39 9.44
N PRO A 174 6.03 3.58 9.10
CA PRO A 174 6.45 4.55 8.11
C PRO A 174 5.83 4.28 6.73
N VAL A 175 5.35 5.32 6.06
CA VAL A 175 4.88 5.24 4.66
C VAL A 175 6.05 5.09 3.70
N SER A 176 7.22 5.68 4.03
CA SER A 176 8.46 5.63 3.24
C SER A 176 9.63 5.24 4.13
N GLN A 177 10.54 4.47 3.56
CA GLN A 177 11.79 4.06 4.22
C GLN A 177 12.84 5.18 4.28
N VAL A 178 12.69 6.19 3.44
CA VAL A 178 13.64 7.30 3.29
C VAL A 178 12.91 8.65 3.34
N PRO A 179 13.59 9.72 3.77
CA PRO A 179 13.06 11.08 3.65
C PRO A 179 12.92 11.47 2.17
N PRO A 180 12.21 12.59 1.88
CA PRO A 180 12.18 13.14 0.53
C PRO A 180 13.60 13.39 0.01
N PHE A 181 13.85 13.00 -1.23
CA PHE A 181 15.12 13.19 -1.93
C PHE A 181 14.96 14.17 -3.08
N ASP A 182 16.08 14.64 -3.66
CA ASP A 182 16.08 15.60 -4.76
C ASP A 182 15.30 15.05 -5.97
N VAL A 183 14.50 15.90 -6.60
CA VAL A 183 13.67 15.55 -7.77
C VAL A 183 14.51 15.09 -8.96
N GLU A 184 15.75 15.56 -9.07
CA GLU A 184 16.69 15.16 -10.12
C GLU A 184 17.40 13.83 -9.84
N GLN A 185 17.25 13.28 -8.62
CA GLN A 185 17.85 12.00 -8.28
C GLN A 185 17.11 10.87 -8.99
N PRO A 186 17.80 10.06 -9.82
CA PRO A 186 17.21 8.86 -10.41
C PRO A 186 16.81 7.84 -9.34
N TYR A 187 15.67 7.22 -9.52
CA TYR A 187 15.10 6.20 -8.61
C TYR A 187 14.54 4.99 -9.37
#